data_4701e03def0a2f1ce4f8d8f4c3a64f30
#
_entry.id   4701e03def0a2f1ce4f8d8f4c3a64f30
#
_cell.length_a   1.000
_cell.length_b   1.000
_cell.length_c   1.000
_cell.angle_alpha   90.00
_cell.angle_beta   90.00
_cell.angle_gamma   90.00
#
_symmetry.space_group_name_H-M   'P 1'
#
loop_
_entity.id
_entity.type
_entity.pdbx_description
1 polymer ?
#
loop_
_entity_poly.entity_id
_entity_poly.type
_entity_poly.pdbx_seq_one_letter_code
_entity_poly.pdbx_strand_id
1 'polypeptide(L)' 'MTSHYTILIQWSEDDQCYVVSLPEWGDFCHTHGTTYAEALANAQAVLELLITSAQDKNEPLPPPQLFGRSLQMA' A
#
# COMPACT_ATOMS: atom_id res chain seq x y z
N MET A 1 -4.83 -1.10 -13.72
CA MET A 1 -4.98 0.24 -13.12
C MET A 1 -3.62 0.82 -12.76
N THR A 2 -3.41 2.08 -13.05
CA THR A 2 -2.17 2.76 -12.69
C THR A 2 -2.40 3.60 -11.45
N SER A 3 -1.54 3.42 -10.46
CA SER A 3 -1.59 4.23 -9.24
C SER A 3 -0.17 4.58 -8.81
N HIS A 4 -0.05 5.65 -8.03
CA HIS A 4 1.25 6.11 -7.56
C HIS A 4 1.41 5.95 -6.05
N TYR A 5 0.62 5.09 -5.44
CA TYR A 5 0.70 4.85 -4.00
C TYR A 5 1.92 4.03 -3.63
N THR A 6 2.36 4.22 -2.41
CA THR A 6 3.51 3.55 -1.87
C THR A 6 3.17 2.11 -1.47
N ILE A 7 4.05 1.20 -1.78
CA ILE A 7 3.96 -0.19 -1.31
C ILE A 7 5.26 -0.46 -0.55
N LEU A 8 5.14 -0.71 0.75
CA LEU A 8 6.29 -1.00 1.60
C LEU A 8 6.29 -2.49 1.93
N ILE A 9 7.34 -3.19 1.53
CA ILE A 9 7.47 -4.64 1.74
C ILE A 9 8.63 -4.88 2.68
N GLN A 10 8.34 -5.51 3.84
CA GLN A 10 9.36 -5.79 4.86
C GLN A 10 9.28 -7.24 5.29
N TRP A 11 10.44 -7.82 5.56
CA TRP A 11 10.48 -9.17 6.11
C TRP A 11 10.08 -9.15 7.59
N SER A 12 9.22 -10.09 7.97
CA SER A 12 8.83 -10.28 9.36
C SER A 12 9.42 -11.59 9.88
N GLU A 13 10.35 -11.50 10.83
CA GLU A 13 10.92 -12.68 11.45
C GLU A 13 9.88 -13.49 12.23
N ASP A 14 9.00 -12.78 12.90
CA ASP A 14 7.97 -13.42 13.71
C ASP A 14 6.99 -14.20 12.87
N ASP A 15 6.63 -13.68 11.72
CA ASP A 15 5.61 -14.27 10.84
C ASP A 15 6.21 -15.13 9.74
N GLN A 16 7.52 -15.06 9.55
CA GLN A 16 8.24 -15.80 8.51
C GLN A 16 7.65 -15.53 7.12
N CYS A 17 7.36 -14.27 6.87
CA CYS A 17 6.86 -13.85 5.57
C CYS A 17 7.14 -12.37 5.37
N TYR A 18 6.87 -11.87 4.16
CA TYR A 18 6.95 -10.44 3.88
C TYR A 18 5.63 -9.79 4.26
N VAL A 19 5.73 -8.72 5.03
CA VAL A 19 4.56 -7.92 5.41
C VAL A 19 4.54 -6.67 4.53
N VAL A 20 3.37 -6.36 4.01
CA VAL A 20 3.18 -5.20 3.14
C VAL A 20 2.39 -4.15 3.91
N SER A 21 2.86 -2.92 3.83
CA SER A 21 2.17 -1.76 4.38
C SER A 21 1.81 -0.80 3.27
N LEU A 22 0.67 -0.15 3.40
CA LEU A 22 0.18 0.86 2.46
C LEU A 22 0.03 2.16 3.23
N PRO A 23 1.12 2.94 3.38
CA PRO A 23 1.15 4.05 4.35
C PRO A 23 0.11 5.14 4.10
N GLU A 24 -0.24 5.42 2.85
CA GLU A 24 -1.25 6.46 2.57
C GLU A 24 -2.64 6.07 3.05
N TRP A 25 -2.88 4.78 3.26
CA TRP A 25 -4.19 4.24 3.61
C TRP A 25 -4.34 3.95 5.10
N GLY A 26 -3.33 4.29 5.89
CA GLY A 26 -3.38 4.14 7.33
C GLY A 26 -2.65 2.92 7.85
N ASP A 27 -2.55 2.84 9.17
CA ASP A 27 -1.71 1.84 9.83
C ASP A 27 -2.30 0.43 9.78
N PHE A 28 -3.58 0.30 9.45
CA PHE A 28 -4.25 -0.99 9.46
C PHE A 28 -4.35 -1.63 8.08
N CYS A 29 -3.81 -1.00 7.06
CA CYS A 29 -3.87 -1.54 5.71
C CYS A 29 -2.63 -2.35 5.43
N HIS A 30 -2.69 -3.63 5.79
CA HIS A 30 -1.56 -4.55 5.62
C HIS A 30 -1.99 -5.78 4.83
N THR A 31 -1.03 -6.36 4.12
CA THR A 31 -1.17 -7.69 3.56
C THR A 31 0.19 -8.37 3.66
N HIS A 32 0.35 -9.53 3.07
CA HIS A 32 1.59 -10.28 3.20
C HIS A 32 1.79 -11.20 2.00
N GLY A 33 2.96 -11.82 1.93
CA GLY A 33 3.28 -12.79 0.90
C GLY A 33 4.54 -13.56 1.27
N THR A 34 4.74 -14.71 0.65
CA THR A 34 5.91 -15.55 0.92
C THR A 34 7.12 -15.16 0.08
N THR A 35 6.91 -14.38 -0.97
CA THR A 35 7.97 -13.83 -1.81
C THR A 35 7.69 -12.36 -2.07
N TYR A 36 8.70 -11.64 -2.58
CA TYR A 36 8.48 -10.25 -3.00
C TYR A 36 7.40 -10.16 -4.08
N ALA A 37 7.44 -11.07 -5.04
CA ALA A 37 6.46 -11.05 -6.14
C ALA A 37 5.04 -11.27 -5.63
N GLU A 38 4.87 -12.24 -4.73
CA GLU A 38 3.57 -12.50 -4.14
C GLU A 38 3.09 -11.32 -3.30
N ALA A 39 3.98 -10.78 -2.48
CA ALA A 39 3.64 -9.62 -1.65
C ALA A 39 3.21 -8.44 -2.50
N LEU A 40 3.92 -8.18 -3.60
CA LEU A 40 3.57 -7.09 -4.51
C LEU A 40 2.21 -7.34 -5.17
N ALA A 41 1.96 -8.54 -5.66
CA ALA A 41 0.70 -8.88 -6.28
C ALA A 41 -0.47 -8.70 -5.31
N ASN A 42 -0.29 -9.15 -4.07
CA ASN A 42 -1.32 -8.99 -3.04
C ASN A 42 -1.54 -7.51 -2.71
N ALA A 43 -0.46 -6.73 -2.65
CA ALA A 43 -0.57 -5.30 -2.40
C ALA A 43 -1.35 -4.58 -3.49
N GLN A 44 -1.08 -4.92 -4.75
CA GLN A 44 -1.78 -4.32 -5.87
C GLN A 44 -3.27 -4.65 -5.85
N ALA A 45 -3.61 -5.88 -5.48
CA ALA A 45 -5.01 -6.29 -5.38
C ALA A 45 -5.72 -5.52 -4.26
N VAL A 46 -5.08 -5.35 -3.11
CA VAL A 46 -5.64 -4.58 -2.01
C VAL A 46 -5.83 -3.12 -2.40
N LEU A 47 -4.83 -2.52 -3.05
CA LEU A 47 -4.93 -1.13 -3.51
C LEU A 47 -6.12 -0.95 -4.45
N GLU A 48 -6.32 -1.87 -5.38
CA GLU A 48 -7.45 -1.80 -6.30
C GLU A 48 -8.78 -1.80 -5.55
N LEU A 49 -8.90 -2.67 -4.56
CA LEU A 49 -10.10 -2.74 -3.73
C LEU A 49 -10.32 -1.45 -2.95
N LEU A 50 -9.26 -0.89 -2.37
CA LEU A 50 -9.36 0.34 -1.60
C LEU A 50 -9.78 1.51 -2.47
N ILE A 51 -9.18 1.63 -3.65
CA ILE A 51 -9.49 2.71 -4.58
C ILE A 51 -10.94 2.59 -5.06
N THR A 52 -11.34 1.39 -5.48
CA THR A 52 -12.69 1.15 -5.97
C THR A 52 -13.73 1.43 -4.89
N SER A 53 -13.46 0.97 -3.66
CA SER A 53 -14.37 1.19 -2.55
C SER A 53 -14.53 2.67 -2.24
N ALA A 54 -13.45 3.42 -2.25
CA ALA A 54 -13.51 4.87 -2.00
C ALA A 54 -14.31 5.57 -3.10
N GLN A 55 -14.09 5.19 -4.35
CA GLN A 55 -14.82 5.79 -5.47
C GLN A 55 -16.31 5.49 -5.39
N ASP A 56 -16.67 4.25 -5.04
CA ASP A 56 -18.07 3.86 -4.91
C ASP A 56 -18.79 4.64 -3.81
N LYS A 57 -18.07 5.01 -2.77
CA LYS A 57 -18.63 5.76 -1.65
C LYS A 57 -18.47 7.26 -1.79
N ASN A 58 -17.92 7.71 -2.90
CA ASN A 58 -17.60 9.13 -3.11
C ASN A 58 -16.68 9.70 -2.03
N GLU A 59 -15.82 8.87 -1.49
CA GLU A 59 -14.82 9.30 -0.52
C GLU A 59 -13.58 9.81 -1.26
N PRO A 60 -12.90 10.85 -0.76
CA PRO A 60 -11.69 11.32 -1.38
C PRO A 60 -10.57 10.27 -1.26
N LEU A 61 -9.78 10.13 -2.31
CA LEU A 61 -8.62 9.26 -2.27
C LEU A 61 -7.48 9.98 -1.54
N PRO A 62 -6.71 9.28 -0.70
CA PRO A 62 -5.56 9.92 -0.05
C PRO A 62 -4.52 10.32 -1.09
N PRO A 63 -3.80 11.42 -0.89
CA PRO A 63 -2.74 11.81 -1.81
C PRO A 63 -1.56 10.86 -1.70
N PRO A 64 -0.98 10.45 -2.83
CA PRO A 64 0.19 9.58 -2.79
C PRO A 64 1.43 10.33 -2.28
N GLN A 65 2.28 9.61 -1.55
CA GLN A 65 3.54 10.12 -1.05
C GLN A 65 4.60 9.91 -2.13
N LEU A 66 4.91 10.96 -2.86
CA LEU A 66 5.82 10.85 -4.01
C LEU A 66 7.27 10.98 -3.57
N PHE A 67 8.14 10.26 -4.27
CA PHE A 67 9.58 10.29 -3.98
C PHE A 67 10.09 11.74 -4.04
N GLY A 68 10.83 12.12 -3.02
CA GLY A 68 11.44 13.44 -2.92
C GLY A 68 10.50 14.55 -2.51
N ARG A 69 9.19 14.38 -2.69
CA ARG A 69 8.24 15.45 -2.39
C ARG A 69 7.80 15.46 -0.94
N SER A 70 7.58 14.28 -0.37
CA SER A 70 7.22 14.20 1.04
C SER A 70 8.32 14.73 1.94
N LEU A 71 9.56 14.71 1.47
CA LEU A 71 10.71 15.19 2.23
C LEU A 71 10.85 16.71 2.20
N GLN A 72 10.07 17.38 1.38
CA GLN A 72 10.12 18.84 1.23
C GLN A 72 9.09 19.56 2.08
N MET A 73 8.47 18.84 2.96
CA MET A 73 7.41 19.38 3.81
C MET A 73 7.94 20.12 5.03
N ALA A 74 9.18 20.40 5.04
CA ALA A 74 9.80 21.07 6.18
C ALA A 74 9.25 22.48 6.39
#